data_617affa7a6bb9ff6fb506b688ca613fc
#
_entry.id   617affa7a6bb9ff6fb506b688ca613fc
#
_cell.length_a   1.000
_cell.length_b   1.000
_cell.length_c   1.000
_cell.angle_alpha   90.00
_cell.angle_beta   90.00
_cell.angle_gamma   90.00
#
_symmetry.space_group_name_H-M   'P 1'
#
loop_
_entity.id
_entity.type
_entity.pdbx_description
1 polymer ?
#
loop_
_entity_poly.entity_id
_entity_poly.type
_entity_poly.pdbx_seq_one_letter_code
_entity_poly.pdbx_strand_id
1 'polypeptide(L)'
;NQPEDHVRYARNDLMGLVREDLGYDIARHVDSSVHQFEEWGLPIMKDPETGRYLREGKWQIMIHGESYKPIVAEAARNAASEVYNRIMVTHLLMDEAKPNRVAGAVGFNVRTGDFYVFRAKAVIVCAGGASHIYKPRAVGEGMGRTWYAPWSSASAYALPILVGAKMTQMENRIVLTRFKDGYGPVGAYFLHLKTYTQNAYGEEYESKWYDHTKELVGDYIDRQPVPTCLRNHAFLEEVKAGRGPIHMVTKEAFQDPHKEQVGWENFLGMTIGQAVVWASQNIDPKHVNPELTTSEPYVMGSHATCSGAW
;
A
#
# COMPACT_ATOMS: atom_id res chain seq x y z
N ASN A 1 2.14 20.23 4.84
CA ASN A 1 1.65 20.06 3.46
C ASN A 1 0.22 20.57 3.38
N GLN A 2 -0.15 21.14 2.24
CA GLN A 2 -1.52 21.55 1.99
C GLN A 2 -2.27 20.42 1.28
N PRO A 3 -3.61 20.37 1.39
CA PRO A 3 -4.41 19.36 0.69
C PRO A 3 -4.14 19.30 -0.82
N GLU A 4 -3.88 20.45 -1.44
CA GLU A 4 -3.54 20.58 -2.86
C GLU A 4 -2.23 19.86 -3.22
N ASP A 5 -1.31 19.74 -2.29
CA ASP A 5 -0.06 19.02 -2.50
C ASP A 5 -0.32 17.52 -2.68
N HIS A 6 -1.25 16.97 -1.91
CA HIS A 6 -1.66 15.58 -2.05
C HIS A 6 -2.35 15.32 -3.40
N VAL A 7 -3.27 16.21 -3.79
CA VAL A 7 -3.96 16.10 -5.09
C VAL A 7 -2.96 16.19 -6.24
N ARG A 8 -2.00 17.10 -6.17
CA ARG A 8 -0.94 17.23 -7.18
C ARG A 8 -0.08 15.97 -7.28
N TYR A 9 0.28 15.40 -6.13
CA TYR A 9 1.01 14.13 -6.09
C TYR A 9 0.19 13.01 -6.71
N ALA A 10 -1.06 12.84 -6.29
CA ALA A 10 -1.95 11.80 -6.80
C ALA A 10 -2.18 11.93 -8.32
N ARG A 11 -2.43 13.14 -8.80
CA ARG A 11 -2.55 13.42 -10.25
C ARG A 11 -1.30 13.00 -11.01
N ASN A 12 -0.13 13.28 -10.47
CA ASN A 12 1.13 12.89 -11.10
C ASN A 12 1.32 11.38 -11.09
N ASP A 13 1.19 10.74 -9.95
CA ASP A 13 1.49 9.31 -9.76
C ASP A 13 0.47 8.39 -10.47
N LEU A 14 -0.78 8.84 -10.57
CA LEU A 14 -1.84 8.15 -11.30
C LEU A 14 -2.00 8.63 -12.75
N MET A 15 -1.08 9.45 -13.25
CA MET A 15 -1.05 9.97 -14.63
C MET A 15 -2.38 10.58 -15.07
N GLY A 16 -3.04 11.30 -14.16
CA GLY A 16 -4.32 11.98 -14.39
C GLY A 16 -5.57 11.13 -14.10
N LEU A 17 -5.44 9.83 -13.88
CA LEU A 17 -6.57 8.96 -13.54
C LEU A 17 -6.88 9.01 -12.03
N VAL A 18 -7.39 10.15 -11.58
CA VAL A 18 -7.69 10.39 -10.16
C VAL A 18 -8.97 11.19 -9.97
N ARG A 19 -9.75 10.83 -8.96
CA ARG A 19 -10.84 11.65 -8.44
C ARG A 19 -10.28 12.68 -7.47
N GLU A 20 -9.95 13.83 -8.01
CA GLU A 20 -9.27 14.90 -7.27
C GLU A 20 -10.12 15.47 -6.13
N ASP A 21 -11.43 15.52 -6.33
CA ASP A 21 -12.39 15.95 -5.31
C ASP A 21 -12.36 15.03 -4.08
N LEU A 22 -12.35 13.72 -4.27
CA LEU A 22 -12.23 12.74 -3.18
C LEU A 22 -10.84 12.77 -2.54
N GLY A 23 -9.79 12.88 -3.37
CA GLY A 23 -8.42 13.04 -2.88
C GLY A 23 -8.22 14.29 -2.05
N TYR A 24 -8.83 15.40 -2.45
CA TYR A 24 -8.82 16.65 -1.67
C TYR A 24 -9.57 16.51 -0.35
N ASP A 25 -10.75 15.89 -0.37
CA ASP A 25 -11.55 15.67 0.84
C ASP A 25 -10.81 14.83 1.87
N ILE A 26 -10.13 13.75 1.45
CA ILE A 26 -9.26 12.97 2.32
C ILE A 26 -8.10 13.81 2.84
N ALA A 27 -7.42 14.54 1.96
CA ALA A 27 -6.19 15.26 2.29
C ALA A 27 -6.39 16.37 3.32
N ARG A 28 -7.54 17.06 3.31
CA ARG A 28 -7.86 18.10 4.30
C ARG A 28 -8.02 17.58 5.72
N HIS A 29 -8.20 16.27 5.90
CA HIS A 29 -8.32 15.61 7.19
C HIS A 29 -7.05 14.92 7.68
N VAL A 30 -5.99 14.88 6.87
CA VAL A 30 -4.74 14.18 7.21
C VAL A 30 -4.10 14.77 8.47
N ASP A 31 -4.04 16.09 8.58
CA ASP A 31 -3.39 16.74 9.71
C ASP A 31 -4.11 16.44 11.04
N SER A 32 -5.43 16.58 11.07
CA SER A 32 -6.23 16.23 12.24
C SER A 32 -6.13 14.73 12.60
N SER A 33 -6.04 13.87 11.60
CA SER A 33 -5.87 12.43 11.82
C SER A 33 -4.50 12.09 12.42
N VAL A 34 -3.45 12.78 12.01
CA VAL A 34 -2.10 12.60 12.59
C VAL A 34 -2.08 12.97 14.05
N HIS A 35 -2.66 14.11 14.43
CA HIS A 35 -2.78 14.53 15.82
C HIS A 35 -3.61 13.54 16.65
N GLN A 36 -4.71 13.03 16.08
CA GLN A 36 -5.52 12.02 16.75
C GLN A 36 -4.75 10.72 16.99
N PHE A 37 -3.93 10.28 16.03
CA PHE A 37 -3.08 9.10 16.21
C PHE A 37 -2.03 9.30 17.31
N GLU A 38 -1.45 10.48 17.41
CA GLU A 38 -0.52 10.84 18.46
C GLU A 38 -1.18 10.85 19.85
N GLU A 39 -2.42 11.38 19.96
CA GLU A 39 -3.22 11.30 21.18
C GLU A 39 -3.52 9.87 21.61
N TRP A 40 -3.70 8.96 20.66
CA TRP A 40 -3.85 7.53 20.96
C TRP A 40 -2.54 6.81 21.32
N GLY A 41 -1.42 7.53 21.28
CA GLY A 41 -0.10 7.02 21.65
C GLY A 41 0.70 6.41 20.50
N LEU A 42 0.33 6.68 19.23
CA LEU A 42 1.17 6.27 18.12
C LEU A 42 2.46 7.09 18.10
N PRO A 43 3.64 6.44 18.16
CA PRO A 43 4.90 7.15 18.03
C PRO A 43 5.03 7.79 16.64
N ILE A 44 5.16 9.12 16.63
CA ILE A 44 5.45 9.89 15.43
C ILE A 44 6.82 10.50 15.63
N MET A 45 7.71 10.28 14.67
CA MET A 45 9.07 10.78 14.76
C MET A 45 9.09 12.30 14.67
N LYS A 46 9.74 12.94 15.63
CA LYS A 46 9.91 14.39 15.70
C LYS A 46 11.39 14.74 15.74
N ASP A 47 11.70 15.85 15.14
CA ASP A 47 13.01 16.49 15.26
C ASP A 47 13.24 16.87 16.72
N PRO A 48 14.33 16.43 17.35
CA PRO A 48 14.56 16.64 18.77
C PRO A 48 14.83 18.11 19.14
N GLU A 49 15.28 18.94 18.20
CA GLU A 49 15.58 20.35 18.44
C GLU A 49 14.37 21.23 18.24
N THR A 50 13.58 20.97 17.20
CA THR A 50 12.45 21.82 16.81
C THR A 50 11.09 21.31 17.27
N GLY A 51 10.98 20.04 17.67
CA GLY A 51 9.73 19.36 18.00
C GLY A 51 8.80 19.13 16.81
N ARG A 52 9.22 19.44 15.59
CA ARG A 52 8.41 19.26 14.37
C ARG A 52 8.44 17.82 13.93
N TYR A 53 7.35 17.37 13.27
CA TYR A 53 7.32 16.04 12.67
C TYR A 53 8.43 15.88 11.64
N LEU A 54 9.21 14.80 11.78
CA LEU A 54 10.19 14.41 10.77
C LEU A 54 9.48 13.98 9.50
N ARG A 55 10.02 14.43 8.38
CA ARG A 55 9.50 14.10 7.05
C ARG A 55 10.62 13.55 6.18
N GLU A 56 10.37 12.43 5.55
CA GLU A 56 11.21 12.00 4.43
C GLU A 56 10.68 12.63 3.15
N GLY A 57 11.46 13.54 2.58
CA GLY A 57 11.04 14.33 1.43
C GLY A 57 9.89 15.30 1.77
N LYS A 58 9.08 15.64 0.77
CA LYS A 58 7.99 16.62 0.93
C LYS A 58 6.70 16.03 1.51
N TRP A 59 6.51 14.72 1.44
CA TRP A 59 5.18 14.13 1.45
C TRP A 59 4.90 13.18 2.61
N GLN A 60 5.91 12.72 3.32
CA GLN A 60 5.75 11.65 4.30
C GLN A 60 6.08 12.12 5.71
N ILE A 61 5.19 11.82 6.64
CA ILE A 61 5.44 11.89 8.07
C ILE A 61 5.91 10.51 8.52
N MET A 62 7.00 10.46 9.29
CA MET A 62 7.54 9.21 9.78
C MET A 62 6.77 8.76 11.01
N ILE A 63 6.11 7.61 10.91
CA ILE A 63 5.40 6.94 11.99
C ILE A 63 5.99 5.57 12.27
N HIS A 64 5.79 5.05 13.46
CA HIS A 64 6.15 3.68 13.78
C HIS A 64 5.10 2.70 13.22
N GLY A 65 5.39 2.11 12.07
CA GLY A 65 4.45 1.29 11.30
C GLY A 65 3.98 0.03 12.01
N GLU A 66 4.85 -0.62 12.78
CA GLU A 66 4.54 -1.88 13.48
C GLU A 66 3.55 -1.69 14.64
N SER A 67 3.57 -0.55 15.33
CA SER A 67 2.63 -0.26 16.43
C SER A 67 1.32 0.37 15.97
N TYR A 68 1.23 0.83 14.73
CA TYR A 68 0.06 1.55 14.20
C TYR A 68 -1.25 0.79 14.37
N LYS A 69 -1.30 -0.44 13.89
CA LYS A 69 -2.54 -1.24 13.91
C LYS A 69 -3.02 -1.62 15.32
N PRO A 70 -2.17 -2.10 16.23
CA PRO A 70 -2.57 -2.35 17.61
C PRO A 70 -3.13 -1.12 18.31
N ILE A 71 -2.46 0.03 18.20
CA ILE A 71 -2.87 1.28 18.86
C ILE A 71 -4.22 1.76 18.34
N VAL A 72 -4.39 1.82 17.01
CA VAL A 72 -5.67 2.24 16.40
C VAL A 72 -6.79 1.25 16.70
N ALA A 73 -6.51 -0.05 16.73
CA ALA A 73 -7.50 -1.07 17.09
C ALA A 73 -7.93 -0.98 18.55
N GLU A 74 -7.04 -0.59 19.46
CA GLU A 74 -7.38 -0.34 20.86
C GLU A 74 -8.26 0.90 21.00
N ALA A 75 -7.88 2.01 20.37
CA ALA A 75 -8.71 3.22 20.35
C ALA A 75 -10.11 2.94 19.78
N ALA A 76 -10.20 2.17 18.69
CA ALA A 76 -11.47 1.78 18.10
C ALA A 76 -12.33 0.94 19.07
N ARG A 77 -11.74 -0.03 19.79
CA ARG A 77 -12.44 -0.83 20.78
C ARG A 77 -12.96 0.02 21.95
N ASN A 78 -12.18 0.97 22.39
CA ASN A 78 -12.57 1.86 23.49
C ASN A 78 -13.70 2.82 23.10
N ALA A 79 -13.80 3.19 21.82
CA ALA A 79 -14.86 4.05 21.30
C ALA A 79 -16.14 3.29 20.91
N ALA A 80 -16.04 2.00 20.59
CA ALA A 80 -17.17 1.19 20.15
C ALA A 80 -18.04 0.74 21.32
N SER A 81 -19.37 0.79 21.16
CA SER A 81 -20.30 0.18 22.11
C SER A 81 -20.21 -1.34 22.11
N GLU A 82 -20.04 -1.93 20.92
CA GLU A 82 -19.92 -3.38 20.75
C GLU A 82 -18.96 -3.73 19.64
N VAL A 83 -18.23 -4.84 19.77
CA VAL A 83 -17.30 -5.35 18.77
C VAL A 83 -17.56 -6.83 18.53
N TYR A 84 -17.99 -7.18 17.35
CA TYR A 84 -18.24 -8.56 16.94
C TYR A 84 -17.07 -9.07 16.10
N ASN A 85 -16.28 -9.98 16.69
CA ASN A 85 -15.16 -10.60 16.01
C ASN A 85 -15.59 -11.84 15.21
N ARG A 86 -14.84 -12.14 14.13
CA ARG A 86 -15.02 -13.36 13.32
C ARG A 86 -16.37 -13.44 12.62
N ILE A 87 -17.00 -12.31 12.36
CA ILE A 87 -18.21 -12.27 11.54
C ILE A 87 -17.83 -12.01 10.09
N MET A 88 -18.14 -12.98 9.22
CA MET A 88 -18.07 -12.79 7.77
C MET A 88 -19.35 -12.10 7.32
N VAL A 89 -19.27 -10.82 7.04
CA VAL A 89 -20.38 -10.05 6.47
C VAL A 89 -20.52 -10.43 5.00
N THR A 90 -21.71 -10.89 4.61
CA THR A 90 -21.98 -11.38 3.24
C THR A 90 -22.85 -10.45 2.42
N HIS A 91 -23.76 -9.72 3.05
CA HIS A 91 -24.66 -8.79 2.35
C HIS A 91 -24.95 -7.55 3.20
N LEU A 92 -25.18 -6.45 2.51
CA LEU A 92 -25.83 -5.28 3.07
C LEU A 92 -27.36 -5.43 2.90
N LEU A 93 -28.13 -4.93 3.85
CA LEU A 93 -29.58 -4.96 3.84
C LEU A 93 -30.13 -3.62 3.41
N MET A 94 -31.06 -3.64 2.44
CA MET A 94 -31.78 -2.46 1.98
C MET A 94 -33.05 -2.26 2.82
N ASP A 95 -33.44 -1.00 2.97
CA ASP A 95 -34.69 -0.62 3.62
C ASP A 95 -35.86 -0.76 2.61
N GLU A 96 -36.85 -1.58 2.93
CA GLU A 96 -38.02 -1.81 2.04
C GLU A 96 -38.82 -0.52 1.81
N ALA A 97 -38.93 0.33 2.82
CA ALA A 97 -39.66 1.59 2.72
C ALA A 97 -38.84 2.72 2.08
N LYS A 98 -37.51 2.56 2.00
CA LYS A 98 -36.59 3.55 1.43
C LYS A 98 -35.54 2.84 0.56
N PRO A 99 -35.85 2.55 -0.72
CA PRO A 99 -35.05 1.69 -1.58
C PRO A 99 -33.60 2.19 -1.83
N ASN A 100 -33.31 3.45 -1.55
CA ASN A 100 -31.95 4.01 -1.67
C ASN A 100 -31.21 4.06 -0.33
N ARG A 101 -31.65 3.33 0.69
CA ARG A 101 -31.07 3.33 2.01
C ARG A 101 -30.60 1.94 2.40
N VAL A 102 -29.35 1.85 2.83
CA VAL A 102 -28.84 0.67 3.54
C VAL A 102 -29.30 0.75 5.00
N ALA A 103 -29.90 -0.32 5.50
CA ALA A 103 -30.51 -0.41 6.83
C ALA A 103 -29.76 -1.38 7.76
N GLY A 104 -28.71 -2.01 7.28
CA GLY A 104 -27.93 -2.97 8.07
C GLY A 104 -27.07 -3.90 7.24
N ALA A 105 -26.68 -5.00 7.88
CA ALA A 105 -25.87 -6.04 7.25
C ALA A 105 -26.23 -7.42 7.83
N VAL A 106 -25.89 -8.47 7.08
CA VAL A 106 -25.97 -9.86 7.56
C VAL A 106 -24.64 -10.57 7.40
N GLY A 107 -24.40 -11.53 8.23
CA GLY A 107 -23.19 -12.34 8.18
C GLY A 107 -23.30 -13.56 9.10
N PHE A 108 -22.23 -14.33 9.16
CA PHE A 108 -22.16 -15.49 10.05
C PHE A 108 -20.81 -15.55 10.74
N ASN A 109 -20.80 -16.17 11.92
CA ASN A 109 -19.55 -16.41 12.63
C ASN A 109 -18.81 -17.58 11.96
N VAL A 110 -17.57 -17.33 11.52
CA VAL A 110 -16.77 -18.32 10.78
C VAL A 110 -16.31 -19.53 11.61
N ARG A 111 -16.50 -19.51 12.94
CA ARG A 111 -16.17 -20.62 13.82
C ARG A 111 -17.37 -21.41 14.26
N THR A 112 -18.47 -20.73 14.60
CA THR A 112 -19.68 -21.37 15.14
C THR A 112 -20.76 -21.60 14.10
N GLY A 113 -20.74 -20.85 12.98
CA GLY A 113 -21.78 -20.87 11.97
C GLY A 113 -23.01 -20.04 12.33
N ASP A 114 -23.06 -19.42 13.51
CA ASP A 114 -24.20 -18.61 13.93
C ASP A 114 -24.45 -17.46 12.98
N PHE A 115 -25.71 -17.25 12.62
CA PHE A 115 -26.13 -16.20 11.71
C PHE A 115 -26.46 -14.92 12.48
N TYR A 116 -26.02 -13.77 11.95
CA TYR A 116 -26.20 -12.45 12.54
C TYR A 116 -26.90 -11.49 11.58
N VAL A 117 -27.85 -10.74 12.15
CA VAL A 117 -28.52 -9.63 11.47
C VAL A 117 -28.25 -8.35 12.26
N PHE A 118 -27.55 -7.42 11.64
CA PHE A 118 -27.27 -6.11 12.23
C PHE A 118 -28.21 -5.07 11.61
N ARG A 119 -28.98 -4.40 12.47
CA ARG A 119 -29.80 -3.24 12.06
C ARG A 119 -29.04 -1.97 12.39
N ALA A 120 -28.92 -1.07 11.42
CA ALA A 120 -28.16 0.16 11.58
C ALA A 120 -28.82 1.36 10.89
N LYS A 121 -28.63 2.54 11.44
CA LYS A 121 -29.02 3.81 10.82
C LYS A 121 -28.12 4.16 9.64
N ALA A 122 -26.86 3.79 9.72
CA ALA A 122 -25.85 3.95 8.68
C ALA A 122 -24.86 2.78 8.74
N VAL A 123 -24.23 2.45 7.61
CA VAL A 123 -23.19 1.42 7.50
C VAL A 123 -21.97 2.02 6.82
N ILE A 124 -20.80 1.87 7.46
CA ILE A 124 -19.52 2.23 6.88
C ILE A 124 -18.80 0.92 6.49
N VAL A 125 -18.41 0.79 5.23
CA VAL A 125 -17.74 -0.39 4.72
C VAL A 125 -16.23 -0.12 4.64
N CYS A 126 -15.46 -0.74 5.53
CA CYS A 126 -14.00 -0.63 5.62
C CYS A 126 -13.31 -2.01 5.54
N ALA A 127 -13.76 -2.86 4.62
CA ALA A 127 -13.34 -4.26 4.52
C ALA A 127 -12.03 -4.47 3.73
N GLY A 128 -11.23 -3.43 3.55
CA GLY A 128 -9.93 -3.50 2.89
C GLY A 128 -9.99 -3.59 1.37
N GLY A 129 -8.88 -3.97 0.76
CA GLY A 129 -8.71 -4.00 -0.68
C GLY A 129 -9.12 -5.32 -1.35
N ALA A 130 -8.56 -5.55 -2.54
CA ALA A 130 -8.88 -6.67 -3.43
C ALA A 130 -7.64 -7.47 -3.83
N SER A 131 -6.71 -7.69 -2.91
CA SER A 131 -5.43 -8.34 -3.21
C SER A 131 -5.55 -9.81 -3.56
N HIS A 132 -6.59 -10.49 -3.10
CA HIS A 132 -6.70 -11.95 -3.22
C HIS A 132 -7.64 -12.44 -4.33
N ILE A 133 -8.19 -11.54 -5.14
CA ILE A 133 -9.05 -11.91 -6.28
C ILE A 133 -8.28 -12.11 -7.59
N TYR A 134 -7.05 -11.63 -7.65
CA TYR A 134 -6.21 -11.71 -8.85
C TYR A 134 -5.26 -12.89 -8.76
N LYS A 135 -5.21 -13.67 -9.82
CA LYS A 135 -4.23 -14.76 -9.93
C LYS A 135 -2.84 -14.16 -10.13
N PRO A 136 -1.85 -14.47 -9.29
CA PRO A 136 -0.47 -14.07 -9.51
C PRO A 136 0.05 -14.64 -10.83
N ARG A 137 0.81 -13.84 -11.58
CA ARG A 137 1.44 -14.25 -12.84
C ARG A 137 2.96 -14.17 -12.82
N ALA A 138 3.52 -13.47 -11.84
CA ALA A 138 4.96 -13.37 -11.69
C ALA A 138 5.55 -14.66 -11.10
N VAL A 139 6.75 -14.99 -11.54
CA VAL A 139 7.54 -16.07 -10.97
C VAL A 139 7.81 -15.79 -9.49
N GLY A 140 7.66 -16.80 -8.64
CA GLY A 140 7.82 -16.65 -7.19
C GLY A 140 6.57 -16.16 -6.45
N GLU A 141 5.50 -15.84 -7.16
CA GLU A 141 4.20 -15.52 -6.58
C GLU A 141 3.28 -16.75 -6.55
N GLY A 142 3.64 -17.75 -5.83
CA GLY A 142 2.76 -18.87 -5.60
C GLY A 142 1.50 -18.50 -4.83
N MET A 143 0.46 -19.34 -4.93
CA MET A 143 -0.72 -19.22 -4.07
C MET A 143 -0.30 -19.21 -2.61
N GLY A 144 -0.84 -18.24 -1.82
CA GLY A 144 -0.48 -18.05 -0.43
C GLY A 144 0.64 -17.04 -0.19
N ARG A 145 1.28 -16.52 -1.22
CA ARG A 145 2.30 -15.46 -1.13
C ARG A 145 1.76 -14.11 -1.59
N THR A 146 0.58 -13.78 -1.15
CA THR A 146 0.00 -12.47 -1.41
C THR A 146 0.65 -11.44 -0.50
N TRP A 147 0.97 -10.30 -1.08
CA TRP A 147 1.61 -9.20 -0.38
C TRP A 147 0.74 -8.57 0.71
N TYR A 148 -0.56 -8.58 0.53
CA TYR A 148 -1.53 -8.12 1.52
C TYR A 148 -2.20 -9.29 2.24
N ALA A 149 -2.94 -8.96 3.30
CA ALA A 149 -3.71 -9.93 4.02
C ALA A 149 -4.60 -10.75 3.08
N PRO A 150 -4.60 -12.08 3.17
CA PRO A 150 -5.41 -12.95 2.29
C PRO A 150 -6.92 -12.72 2.43
N TRP A 151 -7.34 -12.11 3.53
CA TRP A 151 -8.73 -11.73 3.79
C TRP A 151 -9.18 -10.47 3.03
N SER A 152 -8.27 -9.74 2.39
CA SER A 152 -8.59 -8.62 1.50
C SER A 152 -9.12 -9.15 0.15
N SER A 153 -10.32 -9.72 0.18
CA SER A 153 -10.95 -10.46 -0.91
C SER A 153 -12.00 -9.65 -1.66
N ALA A 154 -11.85 -8.33 -1.73
CA ALA A 154 -12.74 -7.40 -2.42
C ALA A 154 -14.14 -7.20 -1.80
N SER A 155 -14.38 -7.60 -0.57
CA SER A 155 -15.68 -7.37 0.08
C SER A 155 -16.04 -5.88 0.16
N ALA A 156 -15.05 -4.99 0.29
CA ALA A 156 -15.27 -3.54 0.26
C ALA A 156 -15.75 -3.01 -1.10
N TYR A 157 -15.61 -3.76 -2.16
CA TYR A 157 -16.16 -3.45 -3.49
C TYR A 157 -17.47 -4.19 -3.75
N ALA A 158 -17.49 -5.50 -3.46
CA ALA A 158 -18.64 -6.34 -3.74
C ALA A 158 -19.89 -5.91 -2.97
N LEU A 159 -19.77 -5.64 -1.67
CA LEU A 159 -20.91 -5.26 -0.82
C LEU A 159 -21.60 -3.97 -1.31
N PRO A 160 -20.89 -2.88 -1.60
CA PRO A 160 -21.51 -1.68 -2.18
C PRO A 160 -22.11 -1.91 -3.57
N ILE A 161 -21.42 -2.66 -4.44
CA ILE A 161 -21.93 -2.96 -5.79
C ILE A 161 -23.27 -3.68 -5.74
N LEU A 162 -23.41 -4.66 -4.85
CA LEU A 162 -24.64 -5.45 -4.72
C LEU A 162 -25.87 -4.62 -4.29
N VAL A 163 -25.65 -3.48 -3.65
CA VAL A 163 -26.72 -2.55 -3.25
C VAL A 163 -26.83 -1.33 -4.18
N GLY A 164 -26.16 -1.35 -5.34
CA GLY A 164 -26.26 -0.32 -6.36
C GLY A 164 -25.47 0.96 -6.07
N ALA A 165 -24.47 0.93 -5.19
CA ALA A 165 -23.60 2.06 -4.96
C ALA A 165 -22.78 2.42 -6.21
N LYS A 166 -22.52 3.70 -6.40
CA LYS A 166 -21.60 4.17 -7.44
C LYS A 166 -20.17 3.84 -7.05
N MET A 167 -19.40 3.34 -8.01
CA MET A 167 -17.98 3.02 -7.83
C MET A 167 -17.13 3.97 -8.63
N THR A 168 -15.92 4.24 -8.13
CA THR A 168 -14.95 5.11 -8.79
C THR A 168 -13.59 4.43 -8.88
N GLN A 169 -12.86 4.72 -9.95
CA GLN A 169 -11.46 4.30 -10.18
C GLN A 169 -11.23 2.79 -10.05
N MET A 170 -12.21 1.99 -10.47
CA MET A 170 -12.13 0.52 -10.42
C MET A 170 -11.09 -0.06 -11.38
N GLU A 171 -10.65 0.71 -12.36
CA GLU A 171 -9.54 0.42 -13.27
C GLU A 171 -8.17 0.51 -12.58
N ASN A 172 -8.07 1.26 -11.49
CA ASN A 172 -6.81 1.44 -10.78
C ASN A 172 -6.47 0.23 -9.92
N ARG A 173 -5.27 -0.28 -10.11
CA ARG A 173 -4.73 -1.40 -9.36
C ARG A 173 -3.32 -1.07 -8.89
N ILE A 174 -3.08 -1.23 -7.60
CA ILE A 174 -1.73 -1.13 -7.06
C ILE A 174 -1.00 -2.44 -7.29
N VAL A 175 0.07 -2.38 -8.08
CA VAL A 175 1.02 -3.46 -8.24
C VAL A 175 2.40 -2.89 -7.99
N LEU A 176 2.96 -3.21 -6.84
CA LEU A 176 4.26 -2.70 -6.42
C LEU A 176 5.33 -3.77 -6.64
N THR A 177 6.54 -3.32 -6.95
CA THR A 177 7.73 -4.14 -6.83
C THR A 177 7.91 -4.56 -5.37
N ARG A 178 8.24 -5.82 -5.13
CA ARG A 178 8.45 -6.39 -3.81
C ARG A 178 9.62 -7.36 -3.80
N PHE A 179 10.06 -7.73 -2.61
CA PHE A 179 11.04 -8.81 -2.48
C PHE A 179 10.42 -10.13 -2.89
N LYS A 180 11.14 -10.89 -3.68
CA LYS A 180 10.74 -12.25 -4.04
C LYS A 180 10.59 -13.09 -2.77
N ASP A 181 9.51 -13.85 -2.71
CA ASP A 181 9.17 -14.67 -1.55
C ASP A 181 9.12 -13.89 -0.23
N GLY A 182 9.00 -12.58 -0.33
CA GLY A 182 9.02 -11.67 0.78
C GLY A 182 7.65 -11.16 1.19
N TYR A 183 7.64 -10.35 2.24
CA TYR A 183 6.44 -9.81 2.86
C TYR A 183 6.32 -8.29 2.71
N GLY A 184 7.41 -7.56 2.74
CA GLY A 184 7.38 -6.11 2.86
C GLY A 184 7.47 -5.35 1.55
N PRO A 185 7.01 -4.10 1.55
CA PRO A 185 7.17 -3.19 0.43
C PRO A 185 8.63 -2.77 0.27
N VAL A 186 9.13 -2.80 -0.95
CA VAL A 186 10.49 -2.34 -1.27
C VAL A 186 10.69 -0.85 -1.04
N GLY A 187 9.60 -0.06 -1.02
CA GLY A 187 9.64 1.38 -0.84
C GLY A 187 10.40 1.83 0.41
N ALA A 188 10.29 1.08 1.52
CA ALA A 188 11.03 1.36 2.74
C ALA A 188 12.55 1.37 2.52
N TYR A 189 13.08 0.44 1.70
CA TYR A 189 14.50 0.40 1.37
C TYR A 189 14.94 1.55 0.48
N PHE A 190 14.14 1.88 -0.53
CA PHE A 190 14.43 3.04 -1.37
C PHE A 190 14.46 4.34 -0.57
N LEU A 191 13.57 4.48 0.40
CA LEU A 191 13.51 5.66 1.24
C LEU A 191 14.68 5.75 2.23
N HIS A 192 14.94 4.68 2.98
CA HIS A 192 15.92 4.72 4.08
C HIS A 192 17.35 4.44 3.63
N LEU A 193 17.52 3.56 2.66
CA LEU A 193 18.86 3.20 2.15
C LEU A 193 19.24 3.95 0.87
N LYS A 194 18.28 4.64 0.22
CA LYS A 194 18.50 5.36 -1.03
C LYS A 194 19.24 4.48 -2.05
N THR A 195 18.75 3.28 -2.22
CA THR A 195 19.34 2.28 -3.11
C THR A 195 18.64 2.26 -4.48
N TYR A 196 19.16 1.49 -5.39
CA TYR A 196 18.65 1.33 -6.76
C TYR A 196 18.52 -0.16 -7.11
N THR A 197 18.04 -0.46 -8.31
CA THR A 197 17.88 -1.82 -8.82
C THR A 197 18.88 -2.13 -9.92
N GLN A 198 19.27 -3.39 -10.03
CA GLN A 198 20.13 -3.90 -11.09
C GLN A 198 19.57 -5.20 -11.68
N ASN A 199 19.89 -5.46 -12.95
CA ASN A 199 19.55 -6.70 -13.63
C ASN A 199 20.53 -7.83 -13.28
N ALA A 200 20.36 -9.00 -13.90
CA ALA A 200 21.23 -10.18 -13.69
C ALA A 200 22.69 -9.95 -14.08
N TYR A 201 22.97 -8.95 -14.89
CA TYR A 201 24.33 -8.60 -15.33
C TYR A 201 24.98 -7.52 -14.48
N GLY A 202 24.32 -7.09 -13.39
CA GLY A 202 24.81 -6.02 -12.51
C GLY A 202 24.63 -4.61 -13.07
N GLU A 203 23.78 -4.44 -14.07
CA GLU A 203 23.57 -3.15 -14.73
C GLU A 203 22.31 -2.47 -14.18
N GLU A 204 22.39 -1.17 -13.92
CA GLU A 204 21.22 -0.33 -13.76
C GLU A 204 20.50 -0.22 -15.10
N TYR A 205 19.20 -0.42 -15.14
CA TYR A 205 18.45 -0.59 -16.38
C TYR A 205 17.35 0.46 -16.61
N GLU A 206 16.95 1.21 -15.60
CA GLU A 206 15.82 2.15 -15.72
C GLU A 206 16.06 3.16 -16.85
N SER A 207 17.28 3.66 -16.99
CA SER A 207 17.67 4.57 -18.05
C SER A 207 17.58 3.99 -19.46
N LYS A 208 17.77 2.68 -19.62
CA LYS A 208 17.67 1.99 -20.91
C LYS A 208 16.26 2.00 -21.48
N TRP A 209 15.25 2.05 -20.59
CA TRP A 209 13.85 2.03 -20.97
C TRP A 209 13.23 3.42 -21.10
N TYR A 210 14.03 4.47 -20.90
CA TYR A 210 13.53 5.84 -20.90
C TYR A 210 12.87 6.23 -22.22
N ASP A 211 13.56 6.08 -23.34
CA ASP A 211 13.03 6.49 -24.66
C ASP A 211 11.77 5.70 -25.03
N HIS A 212 11.79 4.39 -24.85
CA HIS A 212 10.62 3.54 -25.05
C HIS A 212 9.44 3.95 -24.16
N THR A 213 9.69 4.21 -22.89
CA THR A 213 8.64 4.65 -21.97
C THR A 213 8.11 6.03 -22.35
N LYS A 214 8.99 6.93 -22.79
CA LYS A 214 8.61 8.27 -23.25
C LYS A 214 7.69 8.23 -24.48
N GLU A 215 7.93 7.34 -25.40
CA GLU A 215 7.03 7.10 -26.54
C GLU A 215 5.63 6.69 -26.11
N LEU A 216 5.51 5.91 -25.02
CA LEU A 216 4.23 5.43 -24.52
C LEU A 216 3.45 6.46 -23.71
N VAL A 217 4.14 7.26 -22.88
CA VAL A 217 3.50 8.10 -21.85
C VAL A 217 3.82 9.58 -21.94
N GLY A 218 4.66 9.99 -22.91
CA GLY A 218 5.06 11.39 -23.08
C GLY A 218 5.81 11.94 -21.86
N ASP A 219 5.48 13.16 -21.46
CA ASP A 219 6.20 13.90 -20.42
C ASP A 219 6.01 13.34 -18.99
N TYR A 220 5.19 12.31 -18.81
CA TYR A 220 5.04 11.72 -17.48
C TYR A 220 6.32 11.07 -16.96
N ILE A 221 7.19 10.56 -17.85
CA ILE A 221 8.48 10.00 -17.45
C ILE A 221 9.45 11.05 -16.89
N ASP A 222 9.30 12.30 -17.28
CA ASP A 222 10.17 13.42 -16.87
C ASP A 222 9.73 14.06 -15.54
N ARG A 223 8.58 13.66 -15.02
CA ARG A 223 8.03 14.25 -13.79
C ARG A 223 8.73 13.72 -12.54
N GLN A 224 8.73 14.55 -11.50
CA GLN A 224 9.30 14.18 -10.21
C GLN A 224 8.24 14.25 -9.09
N PRO A 225 8.04 13.18 -8.33
CA PRO A 225 8.62 11.83 -8.54
C PRO A 225 8.09 11.17 -9.83
N VAL A 226 8.87 10.29 -10.42
CA VAL A 226 8.42 9.48 -11.55
C VAL A 226 7.24 8.62 -11.09
N PRO A 227 6.14 8.55 -11.87
CA PRO A 227 5.00 7.69 -11.53
C PRO A 227 5.42 6.26 -11.24
N THR A 228 4.93 5.71 -10.15
CA THR A 228 5.36 4.38 -9.63
C THR A 228 5.18 3.27 -10.67
N CYS A 229 4.11 3.32 -11.48
CA CYS A 229 3.85 2.33 -12.52
C CYS A 229 4.93 2.28 -13.60
N LEU A 230 5.61 3.39 -13.89
CA LEU A 230 6.64 3.45 -14.93
C LEU A 230 7.90 2.70 -14.51
N ARG A 231 8.27 2.74 -13.23
CA ARG A 231 9.35 1.90 -12.70
C ARG A 231 9.02 0.42 -12.77
N ASN A 232 7.78 0.05 -12.46
CA ASN A 232 7.32 -1.33 -12.62
C ASN A 232 7.31 -1.76 -14.09
N HIS A 233 7.00 -0.86 -15.00
CA HIS A 233 7.07 -1.12 -16.44
C HIS A 233 8.49 -1.43 -16.88
N ALA A 234 9.46 -0.58 -16.57
CA ALA A 234 10.87 -0.81 -16.88
C ALA A 234 11.38 -2.15 -16.31
N PHE A 235 11.00 -2.47 -15.08
CA PHE A 235 11.29 -3.76 -14.46
C PHE A 235 10.77 -4.94 -15.29
N LEU A 236 9.52 -4.90 -15.70
CA LEU A 236 8.90 -5.98 -16.48
C LEU A 236 9.53 -6.13 -17.85
N GLU A 237 9.81 -5.04 -18.53
CA GLU A 237 10.46 -5.07 -19.85
C GLU A 237 11.89 -5.63 -19.75
N GLU A 238 12.62 -5.32 -18.69
CA GLU A 238 13.93 -5.89 -18.43
C GLU A 238 13.87 -7.42 -18.24
N VAL A 239 12.88 -7.89 -17.47
CA VAL A 239 12.66 -9.34 -17.28
C VAL A 239 12.22 -10.03 -18.57
N LYS A 240 11.29 -9.42 -19.34
CA LYS A 240 10.83 -9.94 -20.63
C LYS A 240 11.97 -10.04 -21.65
N ALA A 241 12.91 -9.11 -21.60
CA ALA A 241 14.10 -9.13 -22.44
C ALA A 241 15.14 -10.18 -22.01
N GLY A 242 14.84 -11.02 -21.02
CA GLY A 242 15.69 -12.12 -20.57
C GLY A 242 16.86 -11.67 -19.68
N ARG A 243 16.81 -10.47 -19.12
CA ARG A 243 17.86 -9.93 -18.26
C ARG A 243 17.53 -9.96 -16.76
N GLY A 244 16.46 -10.67 -16.39
CA GLY A 244 16.20 -11.02 -14.99
C GLY A 244 17.13 -12.14 -14.48
N PRO A 245 17.22 -12.36 -13.17
CA PRO A 245 16.45 -11.69 -12.12
C PRO A 245 16.89 -10.26 -11.84
N ILE A 246 16.00 -9.49 -11.20
CA ILE A 246 16.27 -8.12 -10.77
C ILE A 246 16.58 -8.12 -9.29
N HIS A 247 17.59 -7.37 -8.89
CA HIS A 247 18.02 -7.27 -7.50
C HIS A 247 18.02 -5.82 -7.00
N MET A 248 17.75 -5.64 -5.72
CA MET A 248 17.97 -4.36 -5.04
C MET A 248 19.42 -4.31 -4.55
N VAL A 249 20.14 -3.22 -4.86
CA VAL A 249 21.54 -3.06 -4.50
C VAL A 249 21.66 -2.59 -3.05
N THR A 250 21.56 -3.53 -2.11
CA THR A 250 21.64 -3.24 -0.68
C THR A 250 23.07 -3.31 -0.15
N LYS A 251 23.90 -4.20 -0.68
CA LYS A 251 25.30 -4.36 -0.24
C LYS A 251 26.09 -3.05 -0.28
N GLU A 252 25.97 -2.29 -1.35
CA GLU A 252 26.65 -1.00 -1.49
C GLU A 252 26.06 0.04 -0.52
N ALA A 253 24.73 0.04 -0.36
CA ALA A 253 24.07 0.95 0.56
C ALA A 253 24.54 0.76 2.00
N PHE A 254 24.76 -0.46 2.43
CA PHE A 254 25.25 -0.79 3.78
C PHE A 254 26.76 -0.57 4.00
N GLN A 255 27.51 -0.16 2.99
CA GLN A 255 28.88 0.32 3.16
C GLN A 255 28.93 1.74 3.77
N ASP A 256 27.84 2.47 3.71
CA ASP A 256 27.66 3.75 4.39
C ASP A 256 27.27 3.49 5.87
N PRO A 257 28.11 3.84 6.87
CA PRO A 257 27.82 3.56 8.28
C PRO A 257 26.52 4.18 8.79
N HIS A 258 26.12 5.33 8.25
CA HIS A 258 24.87 5.97 8.62
C HIS A 258 23.66 5.16 8.13
N LYS A 259 23.73 4.66 6.89
CA LYS A 259 22.68 3.79 6.35
C LYS A 259 22.65 2.43 7.03
N GLU A 260 23.82 1.90 7.38
CA GLU A 260 23.92 0.63 8.10
C GLU A 260 23.24 0.69 9.47
N GLN A 261 23.40 1.77 10.21
CA GLN A 261 22.83 1.92 11.53
C GLN A 261 21.43 2.55 11.45
N VAL A 262 21.34 3.82 11.09
CA VAL A 262 20.08 4.60 11.15
C VAL A 262 19.09 4.16 10.08
N GLY A 263 19.57 3.91 8.87
CA GLY A 263 18.70 3.43 7.77
C GLY A 263 18.09 2.07 8.08
N TRP A 264 18.87 1.17 8.69
CA TRP A 264 18.40 -0.15 9.09
C TRP A 264 17.41 -0.09 10.26
N GLU A 265 17.69 0.71 11.29
CA GLU A 265 16.75 0.90 12.40
C GLU A 265 15.41 1.47 11.94
N ASN A 266 15.43 2.48 11.09
CA ASN A 266 14.20 3.05 10.50
C ASN A 266 13.43 2.03 9.66
N PHE A 267 14.15 1.21 8.90
CA PHE A 267 13.53 0.12 8.14
C PHE A 267 12.86 -0.90 9.05
N LEU A 268 13.52 -1.33 10.11
CA LEU A 268 12.95 -2.27 11.10
C LEU A 268 11.70 -1.67 11.77
N GLY A 269 11.73 -0.40 12.13
CA GLY A 269 10.58 0.32 12.68
C GLY A 269 9.39 0.40 11.70
N MET A 270 9.64 0.32 10.40
CA MET A 270 8.60 0.35 9.37
C MET A 270 8.09 -1.04 9.00
N THR A 271 8.95 -2.05 8.91
CA THR A 271 8.59 -3.38 8.39
C THR A 271 9.53 -4.50 8.87
N ILE A 272 9.50 -4.80 10.15
CA ILE A 272 10.29 -5.89 10.73
C ILE A 272 9.94 -7.26 10.11
N GLY A 273 8.70 -7.44 9.65
CA GLY A 273 8.25 -8.69 9.05
C GLY A 273 9.11 -9.15 7.87
N GLN A 274 9.60 -8.21 7.05
CA GLN A 274 10.52 -8.56 5.95
C GLN A 274 11.88 -9.05 6.47
N ALA A 275 12.41 -8.44 7.51
CA ALA A 275 13.68 -8.87 8.11
C ALA A 275 13.57 -10.29 8.70
N VAL A 276 12.44 -10.62 9.32
CA VAL A 276 12.17 -11.97 9.83
C VAL A 276 12.09 -12.99 8.69
N VAL A 277 11.44 -12.65 7.57
CA VAL A 277 11.39 -13.53 6.39
C VAL A 277 12.80 -13.77 5.85
N TRP A 278 13.61 -12.74 5.70
CA TRP A 278 14.98 -12.89 5.25
C TRP A 278 15.84 -13.73 6.19
N ALA A 279 15.73 -13.51 7.49
CA ALA A 279 16.42 -14.32 8.48
C ALA A 279 16.05 -15.81 8.36
N SER A 280 14.78 -16.12 8.10
CA SER A 280 14.31 -17.50 7.88
C SER A 280 14.84 -18.13 6.58
N GLN A 281 15.27 -17.31 5.62
CA GLN A 281 15.82 -17.71 4.33
C GLN A 281 17.35 -17.65 4.28
N ASN A 282 18.01 -17.30 5.37
CA ASN A 282 19.45 -17.01 5.44
C ASN A 282 19.90 -15.89 4.48
N ILE A 283 19.03 -14.92 4.24
CA ILE A 283 19.35 -13.73 3.46
C ILE A 283 19.73 -12.60 4.41
N ASP A 284 20.97 -12.13 4.31
CA ASP A 284 21.43 -10.92 4.95
C ASP A 284 21.60 -9.82 3.88
N PRO A 285 20.77 -8.78 3.87
CA PRO A 285 20.83 -7.74 2.85
C PRO A 285 22.12 -6.90 2.90
N LYS A 286 22.91 -7.00 3.97
CA LYS A 286 24.25 -6.40 4.05
C LYS A 286 25.28 -7.14 3.19
N HIS A 287 25.04 -8.42 2.92
CA HIS A 287 25.97 -9.29 2.21
C HIS A 287 25.42 -9.80 0.86
N VAL A 288 24.10 -9.82 0.70
CA VAL A 288 23.43 -10.32 -0.51
C VAL A 288 22.44 -9.28 -1.00
N ASN A 289 22.47 -8.96 -2.28
CA ASN A 289 21.44 -8.13 -2.92
C ASN A 289 20.15 -8.94 -3.06
N PRO A 290 19.05 -8.61 -2.38
CA PRO A 290 17.83 -9.40 -2.45
C PRO A 290 17.18 -9.33 -3.84
N GLU A 291 16.66 -10.46 -4.31
CA GLU A 291 15.88 -10.52 -5.54
C GLU A 291 14.51 -9.84 -5.36
N LEU A 292 14.11 -9.12 -6.39
CA LEU A 292 12.83 -8.44 -6.48
C LEU A 292 11.90 -9.16 -7.45
N THR A 293 10.62 -8.97 -7.26
CA THR A 293 9.58 -9.41 -8.17
C THR A 293 8.50 -8.36 -8.34
N THR A 294 7.82 -8.40 -9.46
CA THR A 294 6.59 -7.66 -9.73
C THR A 294 5.65 -8.54 -10.51
N SER A 295 4.40 -8.15 -10.68
CA SER A 295 3.40 -9.00 -11.34
C SER A 295 2.76 -8.33 -12.54
N GLU A 296 2.33 -9.18 -13.47
CA GLU A 296 1.48 -8.80 -14.59
C GLU A 296 0.03 -9.29 -14.38
N PRO A 297 -0.94 -8.67 -15.01
CA PRO A 297 -0.88 -7.34 -15.61
C PRO A 297 -0.77 -6.27 -14.54
N TYR A 298 -0.01 -5.24 -14.79
CA TYR A 298 -0.03 -4.05 -13.97
C TYR A 298 -0.87 -2.97 -14.66
N VAL A 299 -1.59 -2.23 -13.86
CA VAL A 299 -2.33 -1.04 -14.27
C VAL A 299 -1.81 0.09 -13.41
N MET A 300 -1.96 1.32 -13.87
CA MET A 300 -1.63 2.47 -13.04
C MET A 300 -2.29 2.35 -11.68
N GLY A 301 -1.52 2.58 -10.64
CA GLY A 301 -2.00 2.56 -9.29
C GLY A 301 -0.92 2.94 -8.31
N SER A 302 -1.33 3.57 -7.25
CA SER A 302 -0.47 3.92 -6.13
C SER A 302 -1.28 3.98 -4.84
N HIS A 303 -0.60 4.29 -3.74
CA HIS A 303 -1.26 4.56 -2.46
C HIS A 303 -2.19 5.79 -2.51
N ALA A 304 -2.07 6.64 -3.54
CA ALA A 304 -2.93 7.78 -3.75
C ALA A 304 -4.26 7.43 -4.45
N THR A 305 -4.46 6.16 -4.82
CA THR A 305 -5.68 5.71 -5.47
C THR A 305 -6.88 5.84 -4.54
N CYS A 306 -7.88 6.60 -4.98
CA CYS A 306 -9.14 6.80 -4.26
C CYS A 306 -10.24 5.88 -4.81
N SER A 307 -9.91 4.64 -5.17
CA SER A 307 -10.86 3.67 -5.70
C SER A 307 -11.77 3.12 -4.60
N GLY A 308 -13.03 2.93 -4.94
CA GLY A 308 -14.04 2.41 -4.02
C GLY A 308 -15.44 2.92 -4.32
N ALA A 309 -16.32 2.75 -3.34
CA ALA A 309 -17.67 3.30 -3.37
C ALA A 309 -17.70 4.78 -2.94
N TRP A 310 -18.62 5.54 -3.51
CA TRP A 310 -18.87 6.93 -3.15
C TRP A 310 -20.34 7.31 -3.24
#